data_2f162f22dbe1143a162927544d6a4d1e
#
_entry.id   2f162f22dbe1143a162927544d6a4d1e
#
_cell.length_a   1.000
_cell.length_b   1.000
_cell.length_c   1.000
_cell.angle_alpha   90.00
_cell.angle_beta   90.00
_cell.angle_gamma   90.00
#
_symmetry.space_group_name_H-M   'P 1'
#
loop_
_entity.id
_entity.type
_entity.pdbx_description
1 polymer ?
#
loop_
_entity_poly.entity_id
_entity_poly.type
_entity_poly.pdbx_seq_one_letter_code
_entity_poly.pdbx_strand_id
1 'polypeptide(L)'
;MVINFLIIIQDFMSETEIKFVGRVLDNVHGFIYYTEAEEKIMQTALFKRLQSIKQLSIVNWIFPGSEHTRYIHSLGVMYIADKIAVKLNLSIKERKIVRMAGLLHDIGHYPLSHVCESPYKKSFEIYIDEEFCKNVNMKVKMNIDELEDHPRSQYMEQSTGYHHEKIGADIVCNNKTIRKIIEDECDSNAPDIIADMIIGNTERLNVNPLLVQILHSELDADGIDYLMRDAMFSGTSFGAFELEQLIGCMEIGEYNHKPILCINPKGIAAADQYLINKFFSYSQVVFNKHIIVTEWMAEQIVNWMQKNNAFFPLCMDLEKWVKSQEGSDKYLAFTDNFFWSSLQNILDNPLRDTEPNFVKSFCRKLLNHTDLQFEKNSEVKVVSNDIDEIKRELQNSNTYKKLENYGSKVALFNVRPMSKQMKQKDFDEQLQKLVDAGNAHPEDADVTTEDDLPALRARRFMECICVKDGEKLHLLCDDSRSLMRTLYNEKLVLLRVYDCDVKNT
;
A
#
# COMPACT_ATOMS: atom_id res chain seq x y z
N MET A 1 -48.27 27.50 14.51
CA MET A 1 -48.25 26.24 13.72
C MET A 1 -47.23 26.28 12.56
N VAL A 2 -47.21 27.34 11.73
CA VAL A 2 -46.28 27.49 10.62
C VAL A 2 -44.79 27.56 11.04
N ILE A 3 -44.48 28.28 12.17
CA ILE A 3 -43.12 28.39 12.66
C ILE A 3 -42.58 27.05 13.19
N ASN A 4 -43.40 26.27 13.89
CA ASN A 4 -42.97 24.93 14.33
C ASN A 4 -42.82 23.94 13.16
N PHE A 5 -43.57 24.10 12.06
CA PHE A 5 -43.42 23.29 10.88
C PHE A 5 -42.13 23.66 10.09
N LEU A 6 -41.76 24.94 10.04
CA LEU A 6 -40.52 25.40 9.46
C LEU A 6 -39.30 24.97 10.27
N ILE A 7 -39.37 24.96 11.59
CA ILE A 7 -38.29 24.46 12.47
C ILE A 7 -38.14 22.95 12.29
N ILE A 8 -39.23 22.19 12.25
CA ILE A 8 -39.20 20.74 12.01
C ILE A 8 -38.65 20.41 10.60
N ILE A 9 -38.99 21.19 9.57
CA ILE A 9 -38.41 21.03 8.23
C ILE A 9 -36.94 21.41 8.23
N GLN A 10 -36.55 22.47 8.93
CA GLN A 10 -35.16 22.91 9.03
C GLN A 10 -34.29 21.91 9.80
N ASP A 11 -34.82 21.32 10.90
CA ASP A 11 -34.18 20.24 11.63
C ASP A 11 -34.13 18.94 10.79
N PHE A 12 -35.20 18.61 10.05
CA PHE A 12 -35.23 17.44 9.16
C PHE A 12 -34.27 17.61 7.95
N MET A 13 -34.14 18.83 7.41
CA MET A 13 -33.17 19.13 6.36
C MET A 13 -31.72 19.17 6.88
N SER A 14 -31.51 19.49 8.19
CA SER A 14 -30.18 19.47 8.82
C SER A 14 -29.66 18.04 9.06
N GLU A 15 -30.55 17.03 9.17
CA GLU A 15 -30.19 15.63 9.30
C GLU A 15 -29.93 14.92 7.95
N THR A 16 -30.25 15.59 6.82
CA THR A 16 -30.14 14.98 5.48
C THR A 16 -28.88 15.37 4.70
N GLU A 17 -28.06 16.30 5.21
CA GLU A 17 -26.84 16.77 4.53
C GLU A 17 -25.64 16.85 5.47
N ILE A 18 -24.45 16.50 4.95
CA ILE A 18 -23.20 16.73 5.65
C ILE A 18 -22.90 18.23 5.67
N LYS A 19 -22.76 18.80 6.87
CA LYS A 19 -22.41 20.22 7.05
C LYS A 19 -20.91 20.42 6.95
N PHE A 20 -20.46 21.06 5.89
CA PHE A 20 -19.07 21.47 5.72
C PHE A 20 -18.83 22.84 6.39
N VAL A 21 -17.68 22.98 7.05
CA VAL A 21 -17.26 24.21 7.74
C VAL A 21 -16.10 24.94 7.05
N GLY A 22 -15.35 24.22 6.19
CA GLY A 22 -14.23 24.79 5.46
C GLY A 22 -13.86 23.99 4.22
N ARG A 23 -12.81 24.43 3.55
CA ARG A 23 -12.25 23.79 2.37
C ARG A 23 -10.76 24.01 2.23
N VAL A 24 -10.05 23.07 1.60
CA VAL A 24 -8.67 23.23 1.14
C VAL A 24 -8.64 23.17 -0.39
N LEU A 25 -7.68 23.85 -1.00
CA LEU A 25 -7.43 23.73 -2.43
C LEU A 25 -6.36 22.64 -2.64
N ASP A 26 -6.73 21.57 -3.31
CA ASP A 26 -5.87 20.46 -3.69
C ASP A 26 -5.52 20.53 -5.18
N ASN A 27 -4.28 20.18 -5.53
CA ASN A 27 -3.80 20.27 -6.92
C ASN A 27 -4.46 19.26 -7.85
N VAL A 28 -4.94 18.12 -7.31
CA VAL A 28 -5.54 17.04 -8.09
C VAL A 28 -7.05 17.20 -8.17
N HIS A 29 -7.70 17.45 -7.03
CA HIS A 29 -9.17 17.42 -6.90
C HIS A 29 -9.83 18.78 -6.82
N GLY A 30 -9.06 19.87 -6.82
CA GLY A 30 -9.62 21.22 -6.64
C GLY A 30 -10.02 21.43 -5.18
N PHE A 31 -11.21 21.99 -4.92
CA PHE A 31 -11.66 22.24 -3.56
C PHE A 31 -12.17 20.96 -2.88
N ILE A 32 -11.49 20.56 -1.80
CA ILE A 32 -11.91 19.49 -0.89
C ILE A 32 -12.56 20.14 0.33
N TYR A 33 -13.84 19.84 0.56
CA TYR A 33 -14.61 20.37 1.70
C TYR A 33 -14.51 19.41 2.88
N TYR A 34 -14.48 19.98 4.10
CA TYR A 34 -14.37 19.21 5.33
C TYR A 34 -15.37 19.66 6.41
N THR A 35 -15.74 18.72 7.27
CA THR A 35 -16.61 18.94 8.44
C THR A 35 -15.81 19.46 9.63
N GLU A 36 -16.50 19.90 10.70
CA GLU A 36 -15.86 20.31 11.94
C GLU A 36 -15.06 19.18 12.60
N ALA A 37 -15.57 17.95 12.56
CA ALA A 37 -14.90 16.79 13.11
C ALA A 37 -13.61 16.45 12.32
N GLU A 38 -13.68 16.48 10.99
CA GLU A 38 -12.52 16.29 10.11
C GLU A 38 -11.47 17.39 10.33
N GLU A 39 -11.89 18.65 10.52
CA GLU A 39 -10.98 19.74 10.87
C GLU A 39 -10.27 19.45 12.20
N LYS A 40 -11.00 19.03 13.24
CA LYS A 40 -10.41 18.66 14.52
C LYS A 40 -9.37 17.55 14.38
N ILE A 41 -9.62 16.52 13.55
CA ILE A 41 -8.64 15.48 13.25
C ILE A 41 -7.41 16.04 12.55
N MET A 42 -7.59 16.86 11.50
CA MET A 42 -6.50 17.51 10.77
C MET A 42 -5.63 18.42 11.66
N GLN A 43 -6.19 18.96 12.75
CA GLN A 43 -5.43 19.75 13.71
C GLN A 43 -4.65 18.93 14.73
N THR A 44 -4.90 17.62 14.86
CA THR A 44 -4.12 16.76 15.77
C THR A 44 -2.65 16.66 15.33
N ALA A 45 -1.73 16.56 16.29
CA ALA A 45 -0.32 16.37 15.99
C ALA A 45 -0.06 15.05 15.23
N LEU A 46 -0.82 14.00 15.53
CA LEU A 46 -0.72 12.69 14.86
C LEU A 46 -1.05 12.82 13.37
N PHE A 47 -2.12 13.51 12.99
CA PHE A 47 -2.45 13.70 11.59
C PHE A 47 -1.45 14.65 10.90
N LYS A 48 -1.04 15.74 11.57
CA LYS A 48 -0.02 16.67 11.06
C LYS A 48 1.34 16.02 10.82
N ARG A 49 1.67 14.93 11.54
CA ARG A 49 2.88 14.13 11.32
C ARG A 49 3.00 13.69 9.86
N LEU A 50 1.87 13.40 9.19
CA LEU A 50 1.84 13.01 7.78
C LEU A 50 2.38 14.08 6.82
N GLN A 51 2.44 15.35 7.22
CA GLN A 51 3.09 16.42 6.44
C GLN A 51 4.61 16.23 6.33
N SER A 52 5.20 15.42 7.20
CA SER A 52 6.63 15.11 7.23
C SER A 52 6.95 13.69 6.74
N ILE A 53 6.01 13.04 6.05
CA ILE A 53 6.19 11.74 5.41
C ILE A 53 5.79 11.87 3.93
N LYS A 54 6.77 11.68 3.04
CA LYS A 54 6.53 11.70 1.59
C LYS A 54 5.78 10.45 1.15
N GLN A 55 4.82 10.63 0.23
CA GLN A 55 4.06 9.52 -0.35
C GLN A 55 4.96 8.52 -1.07
N LEU A 56 5.86 9.02 -1.89
CA LEU A 56 6.74 8.23 -2.75
C LEU A 56 8.19 8.17 -2.23
N SER A 57 8.39 8.19 -0.89
CA SER A 57 9.72 7.98 -0.31
C SER A 57 10.79 8.91 -0.94
N ILE A 58 11.76 8.33 -1.65
CA ILE A 58 12.91 8.99 -2.27
C ILE A 58 12.75 9.20 -3.79
N VAL A 59 11.57 8.99 -4.33
CA VAL A 59 11.28 9.13 -5.77
C VAL A 59 11.61 10.55 -6.29
N ASN A 60 11.51 11.55 -5.43
CA ASN A 60 11.88 12.94 -5.74
C ASN A 60 13.35 13.14 -6.19
N TRP A 61 14.24 12.18 -5.94
CA TRP A 61 15.63 12.25 -6.44
C TRP A 61 15.71 12.09 -7.96
N ILE A 62 14.77 11.37 -8.55
CA ILE A 62 14.69 11.11 -9.99
C ILE A 62 13.56 11.93 -10.63
N PHE A 63 12.46 12.10 -9.91
CA PHE A 63 11.30 12.90 -10.30
C PHE A 63 11.16 14.08 -9.34
N PRO A 64 11.88 15.20 -9.55
CA PRO A 64 12.01 16.27 -8.54
C PRO A 64 10.70 16.89 -8.07
N GLY A 65 9.62 16.77 -8.86
CA GLY A 65 8.27 17.21 -8.47
C GLY A 65 7.57 16.32 -7.45
N SER A 66 8.06 15.08 -7.21
CA SER A 66 7.43 14.09 -6.32
C SER A 66 7.70 14.39 -4.83
N GLU A 67 7.27 15.57 -4.39
CA GLU A 67 7.45 16.08 -3.02
C GLU A 67 6.17 16.00 -2.17
N HIS A 68 5.08 15.48 -2.73
CA HIS A 68 3.81 15.38 -2.05
C HIS A 68 3.87 14.41 -0.86
N THR A 69 3.07 14.74 0.14
CA THR A 69 3.06 14.05 1.43
C THR A 69 1.81 13.21 1.60
N ARG A 70 1.87 12.26 2.53
CA ARG A 70 0.72 11.44 2.92
C ARG A 70 -0.44 12.28 3.48
N TYR A 71 -0.16 13.47 4.00
CA TYR A 71 -1.18 14.42 4.45
C TYR A 71 -2.14 14.81 3.32
N ILE A 72 -1.62 15.29 2.19
CA ILE A 72 -2.47 15.71 1.06
C ILE A 72 -3.12 14.53 0.34
N HIS A 73 -2.47 13.37 0.32
CA HIS A 73 -3.03 12.12 -0.16
C HIS A 73 -4.25 11.71 0.67
N SER A 74 -4.14 11.69 2.00
CA SER A 74 -5.26 11.37 2.90
C SER A 74 -6.48 12.28 2.69
N LEU A 75 -6.26 13.56 2.38
CA LEU A 75 -7.36 14.47 2.00
C LEU A 75 -8.00 14.06 0.69
N GLY A 76 -7.20 13.68 -0.30
CA GLY A 76 -7.69 13.19 -1.60
C GLY A 76 -8.47 11.89 -1.47
N VAL A 77 -7.99 10.94 -0.66
CA VAL A 77 -8.69 9.68 -0.39
C VAL A 77 -10.03 9.92 0.29
N MET A 78 -10.08 10.81 1.30
CA MET A 78 -11.34 11.25 1.90
C MET A 78 -12.33 11.78 0.86
N TYR A 79 -11.86 12.61 -0.07
CA TYR A 79 -12.70 13.18 -1.13
C TYR A 79 -13.21 12.13 -2.11
N ILE A 80 -12.36 11.23 -2.60
CA ILE A 80 -12.76 10.16 -3.51
C ILE A 80 -13.72 9.18 -2.83
N ALA A 81 -13.43 8.81 -1.59
CA ALA A 81 -14.28 7.93 -0.79
C ALA A 81 -15.71 8.51 -0.62
N ASP A 82 -15.83 9.82 -0.37
CA ASP A 82 -17.12 10.51 -0.33
C ASP A 82 -17.83 10.52 -1.69
N LYS A 83 -17.11 10.77 -2.79
CA LYS A 83 -17.70 10.70 -4.15
C LYS A 83 -18.27 9.32 -4.45
N ILE A 84 -17.55 8.25 -4.08
CA ILE A 84 -18.03 6.87 -4.23
C ILE A 84 -19.27 6.66 -3.34
N ALA A 85 -19.21 7.06 -2.07
CA ALA A 85 -20.33 6.92 -1.13
C ALA A 85 -21.60 7.66 -1.60
N VAL A 86 -21.45 8.88 -2.14
CA VAL A 86 -22.57 9.63 -2.75
C VAL A 86 -23.14 8.89 -3.95
N LYS A 87 -22.28 8.39 -4.85
CA LYS A 87 -22.70 7.64 -6.03
C LYS A 87 -23.48 6.36 -5.64
N LEU A 88 -23.06 5.70 -4.58
CA LEU A 88 -23.72 4.48 -4.08
C LEU A 88 -24.95 4.76 -3.21
N ASN A 89 -25.33 6.02 -3.01
CA ASN A 89 -26.45 6.45 -2.16
C ASN A 89 -26.32 5.92 -0.71
N LEU A 90 -25.11 5.91 -0.17
CA LEU A 90 -24.91 5.51 1.23
C LEU A 90 -25.56 6.53 2.19
N SER A 91 -26.00 6.06 3.36
CA SER A 91 -26.57 6.92 4.39
C SER A 91 -25.56 7.99 4.85
N ILE A 92 -26.05 9.10 5.41
CA ILE A 92 -25.19 10.17 5.94
C ILE A 92 -24.20 9.63 6.98
N LYS A 93 -24.63 8.70 7.83
CA LYS A 93 -23.76 8.05 8.81
C LYS A 93 -22.64 7.25 8.13
N GLU A 94 -22.95 6.41 7.14
CA GLU A 94 -21.95 5.64 6.40
C GLU A 94 -21.00 6.58 5.64
N ARG A 95 -21.50 7.65 5.02
CA ARG A 95 -20.66 8.66 4.37
C ARG A 95 -19.67 9.31 5.33
N LYS A 96 -20.10 9.68 6.56
CA LYS A 96 -19.21 10.22 7.59
C LYS A 96 -18.12 9.21 7.97
N ILE A 97 -18.49 7.94 8.16
CA ILE A 97 -17.54 6.85 8.47
C ILE A 97 -16.51 6.69 7.34
N VAL A 98 -16.97 6.59 6.09
CA VAL A 98 -16.10 6.41 4.91
C VAL A 98 -15.14 7.60 4.74
N ARG A 99 -15.62 8.84 4.94
CA ARG A 99 -14.78 10.04 4.90
C ARG A 99 -13.70 10.02 5.98
N MET A 100 -14.09 9.70 7.23
CA MET A 100 -13.14 9.58 8.34
C MET A 100 -12.12 8.47 8.12
N ALA A 101 -12.57 7.33 7.60
CA ALA A 101 -11.69 6.22 7.25
C ALA A 101 -10.68 6.61 6.16
N GLY A 102 -11.13 7.25 5.08
CA GLY A 102 -10.25 7.79 4.04
C GLY A 102 -9.26 8.83 4.55
N LEU A 103 -9.68 9.70 5.48
CA LEU A 103 -8.78 10.68 6.12
C LEU A 103 -7.71 10.01 7.00
N LEU A 104 -8.04 8.91 7.67
CA LEU A 104 -7.20 8.29 8.70
C LEU A 104 -6.43 7.05 8.21
N HIS A 105 -6.65 6.54 6.99
CA HIS A 105 -6.10 5.26 6.54
C HIS A 105 -4.57 5.20 6.64
N ASP A 106 -3.90 6.30 6.37
CA ASP A 106 -2.43 6.41 6.36
C ASP A 106 -1.82 6.94 7.68
N ILE A 107 -2.63 7.19 8.74
CA ILE A 107 -2.16 7.84 9.98
C ILE A 107 -1.03 7.04 10.67
N GLY A 108 -0.98 5.73 10.44
CA GLY A 108 0.03 4.81 10.97
C GLY A 108 1.33 4.72 10.18
N HIS A 109 1.50 5.48 9.11
CA HIS A 109 2.58 5.24 8.14
C HIS A 109 3.99 5.47 8.70
N TYR A 110 4.95 4.72 8.13
CA TYR A 110 6.37 4.75 8.49
C TYR A 110 7.12 5.91 7.81
N PRO A 111 8.30 6.32 8.36
CA PRO A 111 9.26 7.14 7.62
C PRO A 111 9.57 6.50 6.27
N LEU A 112 9.79 7.32 5.23
CA LEU A 112 10.02 6.86 3.87
C LEU A 112 8.96 5.83 3.40
N SER A 113 7.76 5.92 3.92
CA SER A 113 6.63 5.08 3.52
C SER A 113 6.96 3.57 3.62
N HIS A 114 6.77 2.78 2.59
CA HIS A 114 6.97 1.33 2.61
C HIS A 114 8.43 0.89 2.77
N VAL A 115 9.41 1.77 2.51
CA VAL A 115 10.85 1.43 2.63
C VAL A 115 11.23 1.09 4.05
N CYS A 116 10.88 1.96 5.02
CA CYS A 116 11.17 1.69 6.42
C CYS A 116 10.17 0.73 7.08
N GLU A 117 9.05 0.45 6.42
CA GLU A 117 8.05 -0.53 6.87
C GLU A 117 8.44 -1.96 6.55
N SER A 118 9.13 -2.19 5.42
CA SER A 118 9.49 -3.53 4.94
C SER A 118 10.09 -4.44 6.03
N PRO A 119 11.04 -3.98 6.88
CA PRO A 119 11.60 -4.79 7.95
C PRO A 119 10.60 -5.22 9.04
N TYR A 120 9.43 -4.59 9.13
CA TYR A 120 8.39 -4.91 10.13
C TYR A 120 7.31 -5.85 9.59
N LYS A 121 7.32 -6.17 8.31
CA LYS A 121 6.37 -7.12 7.71
C LYS A 121 6.79 -8.56 8.02
N LYS A 122 5.81 -9.45 8.32
CA LYS A 122 6.06 -10.88 8.60
C LYS A 122 6.57 -11.64 7.38
N SER A 123 5.99 -11.33 6.23
CA SER A 123 6.49 -11.75 4.94
C SER A 123 7.37 -10.63 4.44
N PHE A 124 8.58 -10.94 4.05
CA PHE A 124 9.28 -10.14 3.10
C PHE A 124 8.44 -10.13 1.82
N GLU A 125 7.43 -9.30 1.74
CA GLU A 125 7.01 -8.74 0.48
C GLU A 125 8.11 -7.76 0.04
N ILE A 126 9.33 -8.28 -0.03
CA ILE A 126 10.23 -7.82 -1.04
C ILE A 126 9.42 -7.98 -2.30
N TYR A 127 9.49 -7.07 -3.21
CA TYR A 127 9.05 -7.16 -4.60
C TYR A 127 9.61 -8.42 -5.32
N ILE A 128 9.68 -9.53 -4.62
CA ILE A 128 10.14 -10.85 -5.01
C ILE A 128 9.00 -11.77 -4.63
N ASP A 129 8.24 -12.17 -5.63
CA ASP A 129 7.42 -13.36 -5.54
C ASP A 129 8.38 -14.54 -5.38
N GLU A 130 8.60 -15.01 -4.14
CA GLU A 130 9.52 -16.12 -3.86
C GLU A 130 9.08 -17.40 -4.57
N GLU A 131 7.78 -17.60 -4.74
CA GLU A 131 7.24 -18.72 -5.47
C GLU A 131 7.57 -18.60 -6.97
N PHE A 132 7.44 -17.40 -7.53
CA PHE A 132 7.86 -17.13 -8.90
C PHE A 132 9.37 -17.32 -9.07
N CYS A 133 10.19 -16.85 -8.13
CA CYS A 133 11.64 -17.07 -8.15
C CYS A 133 12.01 -18.55 -8.07
N LYS A 134 11.32 -19.33 -7.24
CA LYS A 134 11.45 -20.80 -7.20
C LYS A 134 11.04 -21.46 -8.54
N ASN A 135 9.93 -21.01 -9.10
CA ASN A 135 9.41 -21.53 -10.37
C ASN A 135 10.31 -21.21 -11.56
N VAL A 136 11.01 -20.07 -11.57
CA VAL A 136 12.01 -19.73 -12.59
C VAL A 136 13.41 -20.25 -12.29
N ASN A 137 13.59 -21.07 -11.22
CA ASN A 137 14.91 -21.57 -10.77
C ASN A 137 15.95 -20.45 -10.53
N MET A 138 15.50 -19.27 -10.15
CA MET A 138 16.40 -18.17 -9.83
C MET A 138 16.90 -18.28 -8.39
N LYS A 139 18.18 -18.49 -8.21
CA LYS A 139 18.87 -18.22 -6.95
C LYS A 139 19.27 -16.74 -6.96
N VAL A 140 18.53 -15.90 -6.23
CA VAL A 140 18.98 -14.55 -5.93
C VAL A 140 20.15 -14.68 -4.96
N LYS A 141 21.38 -14.67 -5.49
CA LYS A 141 22.58 -14.57 -4.66
C LYS A 141 22.76 -13.09 -4.31
N MET A 142 22.39 -12.72 -3.09
CA MET A 142 22.98 -11.55 -2.46
C MET A 142 24.36 -11.98 -1.94
N ASN A 143 25.41 -11.76 -2.74
CA ASN A 143 26.79 -11.91 -2.28
C ASN A 143 27.26 -10.59 -1.66
N ILE A 144 26.69 -10.25 -0.51
CA ILE A 144 27.39 -9.42 0.46
C ILE A 144 27.71 -10.42 1.58
N ASP A 145 28.93 -10.97 1.55
CA ASP A 145 29.40 -12.04 2.44
C ASP A 145 29.23 -11.73 3.94
N GLU A 146 28.98 -10.47 4.29
CA GLU A 146 28.79 -10.01 5.69
C GLU A 146 27.30 -9.92 6.11
N LEU A 147 26.33 -10.14 5.21
CA LEU A 147 24.91 -10.12 5.54
C LEU A 147 24.35 -11.51 5.93
N GLU A 148 25.02 -12.59 5.55
CA GLU A 148 24.55 -13.96 5.76
C GLU A 148 24.86 -14.56 7.13
N ASP A 149 25.82 -14.02 7.92
CA ASP A 149 26.39 -14.70 9.09
C ASP A 149 25.79 -14.32 10.45
N HIS A 150 24.69 -13.59 10.53
CA HIS A 150 24.01 -13.39 11.81
C HIS A 150 22.71 -14.18 11.88
N PRO A 151 22.61 -15.17 12.82
CA PRO A 151 21.35 -15.85 13.09
C PRO A 151 20.29 -14.78 13.41
N ARG A 152 19.15 -14.88 12.74
CA ARG A 152 17.94 -14.09 13.08
C ARG A 152 17.81 -14.18 14.61
N SER A 153 18.00 -13.06 15.30
CA SER A 153 17.88 -13.08 16.76
C SER A 153 16.44 -13.49 17.09
N GLN A 154 16.25 -14.27 18.16
CA GLN A 154 14.92 -14.65 18.68
C GLN A 154 13.99 -13.43 18.88
N TYR A 155 14.54 -12.22 18.96
CA TYR A 155 13.80 -10.96 19.05
C TYR A 155 13.11 -10.57 17.72
N MET A 156 13.64 -10.97 16.56
CA MET A 156 13.00 -10.66 15.27
C MET A 156 11.79 -11.54 14.97
N GLU A 157 11.75 -12.79 15.43
CA GLU A 157 10.59 -13.67 15.24
C GLU A 157 9.35 -13.20 16.03
N GLN A 158 9.53 -12.47 17.13
CA GLN A 158 8.44 -11.90 17.92
C GLN A 158 8.02 -10.48 17.46
N SER A 159 8.77 -9.83 16.58
CA SER A 159 8.61 -8.40 16.27
C SER A 159 8.05 -8.11 14.90
N THR A 160 7.64 -9.10 14.14
CA THR A 160 7.10 -8.92 12.78
C THR A 160 5.57 -8.83 12.77
N GLY A 161 5.00 -8.02 11.86
CA GLY A 161 3.56 -7.91 11.66
C GLY A 161 2.90 -6.65 12.20
N TYR A 162 3.67 -5.60 12.50
CA TYR A 162 3.12 -4.29 12.89
C TYR A 162 3.23 -3.31 11.71
N HIS A 163 2.46 -3.56 10.65
CA HIS A 163 2.40 -2.73 9.45
C HIS A 163 1.59 -1.45 9.68
N HIS A 164 1.69 -0.48 8.77
CA HIS A 164 1.10 0.86 8.95
C HIS A 164 -0.41 0.85 9.17
N GLU A 165 -1.15 -0.04 8.51
CA GLU A 165 -2.60 -0.19 8.67
C GLU A 165 -2.95 -0.61 10.09
N LYS A 166 -2.20 -1.57 10.66
CA LYS A 166 -2.39 -2.00 12.05
C LYS A 166 -2.07 -0.89 13.05
N ILE A 167 -1.00 -0.12 12.79
CA ILE A 167 -0.69 1.08 13.58
C ILE A 167 -1.82 2.08 13.48
N GLY A 168 -2.33 2.34 12.27
CA GLY A 168 -3.45 3.24 12.02
C GLY A 168 -4.71 2.83 12.79
N ALA A 169 -5.07 1.54 12.72
CA ALA A 169 -6.18 0.97 13.48
C ALA A 169 -5.99 1.13 15.00
N ASP A 170 -4.78 0.83 15.51
CA ASP A 170 -4.46 1.02 16.92
C ASP A 170 -4.57 2.50 17.37
N ILE A 171 -4.15 3.45 16.52
CA ILE A 171 -4.31 4.89 16.80
C ILE A 171 -5.80 5.25 16.86
N VAL A 172 -6.60 4.83 15.88
CA VAL A 172 -8.04 5.12 15.82
C VAL A 172 -8.76 4.56 17.05
N CYS A 173 -8.45 3.33 17.45
CA CYS A 173 -9.11 2.68 18.59
C CYS A 173 -8.63 3.18 19.95
N ASN A 174 -7.33 3.53 20.10
CA ASN A 174 -6.75 3.77 21.43
C ASN A 174 -6.40 5.23 21.71
N ASN A 175 -6.24 6.09 20.69
CA ASN A 175 -6.00 7.51 20.92
C ASN A 175 -7.28 8.21 21.40
N LYS A 176 -7.30 8.65 22.65
CA LYS A 176 -8.49 9.23 23.30
C LYS A 176 -9.09 10.40 22.55
N THR A 177 -8.25 11.26 21.94
CA THR A 177 -8.70 12.46 21.22
C THR A 177 -9.35 12.07 19.90
N ILE A 178 -8.67 11.27 19.08
CA ILE A 178 -9.17 10.83 17.76
C ILE A 178 -10.44 9.99 17.95
N ARG A 179 -10.40 9.00 18.84
CA ARG A 179 -11.55 8.14 19.15
C ARG A 179 -12.77 8.97 19.55
N LYS A 180 -12.58 9.92 20.47
CA LYS A 180 -13.69 10.78 20.93
C LYS A 180 -14.26 11.64 19.80
N ILE A 181 -13.43 12.23 18.95
CA ILE A 181 -13.93 13.01 17.80
C ILE A 181 -14.81 12.15 16.89
N ILE A 182 -14.39 10.90 16.62
CA ILE A 182 -15.13 9.96 15.77
C ILE A 182 -16.46 9.55 16.44
N GLU A 183 -16.41 9.21 17.74
CA GLU A 183 -17.60 8.83 18.50
C GLU A 183 -18.65 9.96 18.57
N ASP A 184 -18.20 11.21 18.78
CA ASP A 184 -19.08 12.39 18.84
C ASP A 184 -19.69 12.72 17.46
N GLU A 185 -18.99 12.44 16.34
CA GLU A 185 -19.47 12.73 14.99
C GLU A 185 -20.37 11.64 14.42
N CYS A 186 -20.10 10.37 14.75
CA CYS A 186 -20.82 9.20 14.23
C CYS A 186 -21.58 8.45 15.33
N ASP A 187 -20.88 7.54 16.02
CA ASP A 187 -21.35 6.81 17.22
C ASP A 187 -20.20 6.05 17.88
N SER A 188 -20.51 5.36 18.99
CA SER A 188 -19.53 4.60 19.79
C SER A 188 -18.87 3.43 19.06
N ASN A 189 -19.45 2.91 17.97
CA ASN A 189 -18.95 1.78 17.20
C ASN A 189 -18.11 2.24 16.00
N ALA A 190 -18.22 3.50 15.61
CA ALA A 190 -17.55 4.04 14.42
C ALA A 190 -16.02 3.90 14.45
N PRO A 191 -15.30 4.11 15.57
CA PRO A 191 -13.85 3.87 15.61
C PRO A 191 -13.47 2.45 15.24
N ASP A 192 -14.22 1.45 15.72
CA ASP A 192 -13.95 0.04 15.43
C ASP A 192 -14.23 -0.28 13.95
N ILE A 193 -15.29 0.30 13.36
CA ILE A 193 -15.60 0.15 11.93
C ILE A 193 -14.50 0.78 11.07
N ILE A 194 -14.05 1.99 11.43
CA ILE A 194 -12.96 2.67 10.71
C ILE A 194 -11.66 1.87 10.80
N ALA A 195 -11.35 1.30 11.96
CA ALA A 195 -10.20 0.43 12.13
C ALA A 195 -10.27 -0.81 11.22
N ASP A 196 -11.44 -1.48 11.14
CA ASP A 196 -11.66 -2.60 10.24
C ASP A 196 -11.53 -2.18 8.75
N MET A 197 -12.01 -0.99 8.39
CA MET A 197 -11.83 -0.45 7.04
C MET A 197 -10.33 -0.21 6.72
N ILE A 198 -9.55 0.28 7.67
CA ILE A 198 -8.11 0.54 7.48
C ILE A 198 -7.34 -0.77 7.28
N ILE A 199 -7.64 -1.83 8.03
CA ILE A 199 -6.95 -3.13 7.91
C ILE A 199 -7.56 -4.09 6.86
N GLY A 200 -8.61 -3.67 6.16
CA GLY A 200 -9.27 -4.50 5.14
C GLY A 200 -10.12 -5.65 5.70
N ASN A 201 -10.56 -5.59 6.97
CA ASN A 201 -11.31 -6.67 7.60
C ASN A 201 -12.80 -6.64 7.21
N THR A 202 -13.24 -7.64 6.42
CA THR A 202 -14.65 -7.81 5.98
C THR A 202 -15.43 -8.84 6.78
N GLU A 203 -14.81 -9.48 7.78
CA GLU A 203 -15.39 -10.64 8.47
C GLU A 203 -16.14 -10.29 9.77
N ARG A 204 -15.92 -9.10 10.31
CA ARG A 204 -16.61 -8.67 11.53
C ARG A 204 -18.13 -8.60 11.28
N LEU A 205 -18.92 -9.27 12.14
CA LEU A 205 -20.36 -9.50 11.97
C LEU A 205 -21.24 -8.24 11.74
N ASN A 206 -20.77 -7.06 12.13
CA ASN A 206 -21.54 -5.81 12.07
C ASN A 206 -20.96 -4.78 11.08
N VAL A 207 -19.97 -5.13 10.29
CA VAL A 207 -19.37 -4.24 9.30
C VAL A 207 -19.98 -4.53 7.92
N ASN A 208 -20.46 -3.48 7.26
CA ASN A 208 -20.88 -3.58 5.86
C ASN A 208 -19.63 -3.76 4.98
N PRO A 209 -19.43 -4.92 4.31
CA PRO A 209 -18.24 -5.17 3.50
C PRO A 209 -18.01 -4.14 2.41
N LEU A 210 -19.07 -3.52 1.91
CA LEU A 210 -19.02 -2.45 0.92
C LEU A 210 -18.19 -1.25 1.39
N LEU A 211 -18.30 -0.89 2.70
CA LEU A 211 -17.52 0.22 3.26
C LEU A 211 -16.02 -0.10 3.24
N VAL A 212 -15.65 -1.34 3.56
CA VAL A 212 -14.26 -1.81 3.49
C VAL A 212 -13.74 -1.74 2.06
N GLN A 213 -14.52 -2.20 1.07
CA GLN A 213 -14.11 -2.19 -0.33
C GLN A 213 -13.87 -0.80 -0.90
N ILE A 214 -14.51 0.25 -0.36
CA ILE A 214 -14.27 1.64 -0.80
C ILE A 214 -12.81 2.06 -0.51
N LEU A 215 -12.15 1.46 0.50
CA LEU A 215 -10.74 1.74 0.85
C LEU A 215 -9.80 0.58 0.57
N HIS A 216 -10.31 -0.66 0.49
CA HIS A 216 -9.52 -1.88 0.37
C HIS A 216 -10.09 -2.79 -0.70
N SER A 217 -9.81 -2.49 -1.97
CA SER A 217 -10.12 -3.35 -3.10
C SER A 217 -9.13 -3.06 -4.25
N GLU A 218 -9.31 -3.66 -5.41
CA GLU A 218 -8.50 -3.31 -6.57
C GLU A 218 -8.88 -1.96 -7.18
N LEU A 219 -10.14 -1.54 -6.95
CA LEU A 219 -10.70 -0.27 -7.41
C LEU A 219 -11.22 0.50 -6.19
N ASP A 220 -10.33 1.06 -5.42
CA ASP A 220 -10.59 1.77 -4.17
C ASP A 220 -10.22 3.26 -4.23
N ALA A 221 -10.64 3.99 -3.20
CA ALA A 221 -10.40 5.43 -3.12
C ALA A 221 -8.89 5.76 -2.96
N ASP A 222 -8.14 4.92 -2.27
CA ASP A 222 -6.70 5.04 -2.10
C ASP A 222 -5.99 4.91 -3.45
N GLY A 223 -6.24 3.81 -4.18
CA GLY A 223 -5.67 3.55 -5.50
C GLY A 223 -6.00 4.62 -6.54
N ILE A 224 -7.22 5.12 -6.51
CA ILE A 224 -7.66 6.20 -7.42
C ILE A 224 -6.89 7.50 -7.12
N ASP A 225 -6.79 7.91 -5.85
CA ASP A 225 -6.09 9.14 -5.50
C ASP A 225 -4.60 9.05 -5.81
N TYR A 226 -3.89 8.00 -5.31
CA TYR A 226 -2.45 7.94 -5.51
C TYR A 226 -2.08 7.86 -6.99
N LEU A 227 -2.84 7.15 -7.83
CA LEU A 227 -2.53 7.05 -9.25
C LEU A 227 -2.58 8.42 -9.94
N MET A 228 -3.57 9.24 -9.63
CA MET A 228 -3.69 10.60 -10.17
C MET A 228 -2.64 11.53 -9.58
N ARG A 229 -2.44 11.47 -8.27
CA ARG A 229 -1.54 12.35 -7.52
C ARG A 229 -0.09 12.08 -7.84
N ASP A 230 0.32 10.82 -7.82
CA ASP A 230 1.69 10.41 -8.14
C ASP A 230 2.06 10.79 -9.58
N ALA A 231 1.13 10.62 -10.52
CA ALA A 231 1.35 11.04 -11.90
C ALA A 231 1.52 12.56 -12.03
N MET A 232 0.67 13.34 -11.36
CA MET A 232 0.76 14.80 -11.38
C MET A 232 2.11 15.27 -10.83
N PHE A 233 2.51 14.76 -9.68
CA PHE A 233 3.73 15.19 -8.99
C PHE A 233 5.00 14.62 -9.61
N SER A 234 4.96 13.44 -10.24
CA SER A 234 6.10 12.90 -11.00
C SER A 234 6.22 13.45 -12.42
N GLY A 235 5.20 14.18 -12.90
CA GLY A 235 5.17 14.71 -14.26
C GLY A 235 4.95 13.64 -15.33
N THR A 236 4.34 12.50 -14.97
CA THR A 236 4.02 11.40 -15.88
C THR A 236 2.54 11.43 -16.28
N SER A 237 2.15 10.64 -17.27
CA SER A 237 0.79 10.67 -17.83
C SER A 237 -0.11 9.50 -17.40
N PHE A 238 0.38 8.56 -16.61
CA PHE A 238 -0.42 7.39 -16.21
C PHE A 238 -1.58 7.70 -15.24
N GLY A 239 -1.66 8.91 -14.67
CA GLY A 239 -2.81 9.36 -13.88
C GLY A 239 -4.00 9.87 -14.69
N ALA A 240 -3.87 9.94 -16.01
CA ALA A 240 -4.95 10.40 -16.89
C ALA A 240 -5.89 9.25 -17.24
N PHE A 241 -7.01 9.15 -16.50
CA PHE A 241 -8.11 8.23 -16.78
C PHE A 241 -9.45 8.91 -16.46
N GLU A 242 -10.52 8.31 -16.95
CA GLU A 242 -11.87 8.89 -16.90
C GLU A 242 -12.51 8.70 -15.52
N LEU A 243 -12.06 9.47 -14.52
CA LEU A 243 -12.50 9.37 -13.12
C LEU A 243 -14.01 9.47 -12.95
N GLU A 244 -14.63 10.48 -13.57
CA GLU A 244 -16.09 10.70 -13.44
C GLU A 244 -16.89 9.55 -14.07
N GLN A 245 -16.41 9.01 -15.19
CA GLN A 245 -17.00 7.84 -15.82
C GLN A 245 -16.84 6.61 -14.93
N LEU A 246 -15.67 6.41 -14.37
CA LEU A 246 -15.38 5.27 -13.51
C LEU A 246 -16.28 5.26 -12.28
N ILE A 247 -16.28 6.36 -11.50
CA ILE A 247 -17.15 6.50 -10.33
C ILE A 247 -18.63 6.47 -10.74
N GLY A 248 -19.00 7.16 -11.84
CA GLY A 248 -20.36 7.21 -12.34
C GLY A 248 -20.93 5.83 -12.71
N CYS A 249 -20.09 4.85 -12.99
CA CYS A 249 -20.46 3.48 -13.31
C CYS A 249 -20.42 2.52 -12.11
N MET A 250 -20.01 2.98 -10.92
CA MET A 250 -20.03 2.15 -9.73
C MET A 250 -21.46 1.87 -9.27
N GLU A 251 -21.70 0.64 -8.82
CA GLU A 251 -23.01 0.15 -8.36
C GLU A 251 -22.82 -0.82 -7.19
N ILE A 252 -23.90 -1.06 -6.43
CA ILE A 252 -23.94 -2.10 -5.41
C ILE A 252 -24.41 -3.39 -6.09
N GLY A 253 -23.60 -4.43 -6.00
CA GLY A 253 -23.95 -5.81 -6.30
C GLY A 253 -24.25 -6.59 -5.03
N GLU A 254 -24.56 -7.87 -5.18
CA GLU A 254 -24.74 -8.80 -4.07
C GLU A 254 -23.99 -10.10 -4.37
N TYR A 255 -23.14 -10.53 -3.44
CA TYR A 255 -22.44 -11.80 -3.52
C TYR A 255 -22.55 -12.53 -2.17
N ASN A 256 -23.09 -13.75 -2.17
CA ASN A 256 -23.37 -14.54 -0.96
C ASN A 256 -24.15 -13.73 0.09
N HIS A 257 -25.21 -13.04 -0.33
CA HIS A 257 -26.05 -12.17 0.52
C HIS A 257 -25.34 -10.99 1.18
N LYS A 258 -24.14 -10.64 0.71
CA LYS A 258 -23.40 -9.45 1.16
C LYS A 258 -23.35 -8.41 0.05
N PRO A 259 -23.53 -7.11 0.35
CA PRO A 259 -23.37 -6.06 -0.63
C PRO A 259 -21.88 -5.94 -1.00
N ILE A 260 -21.60 -5.79 -2.28
CA ILE A 260 -20.25 -5.60 -2.82
C ILE A 260 -20.19 -4.44 -3.81
N LEU A 261 -19.00 -3.86 -3.94
CA LEU A 261 -18.72 -2.82 -4.93
C LEU A 261 -18.59 -3.44 -6.33
N CYS A 262 -19.35 -2.92 -7.28
CA CYS A 262 -19.32 -3.36 -8.66
C CYS A 262 -19.26 -2.15 -9.60
N ILE A 263 -18.97 -2.41 -10.86
CA ILE A 263 -19.20 -1.46 -11.95
C ILE A 263 -20.28 -2.02 -12.91
N ASN A 264 -21.05 -1.15 -13.55
CA ASN A 264 -21.89 -1.57 -14.65
C ASN A 264 -21.08 -1.71 -15.95
N PRO A 265 -21.61 -2.35 -16.99
CA PRO A 265 -20.87 -2.59 -18.24
C PRO A 265 -20.31 -1.34 -18.94
N LYS A 266 -20.88 -0.15 -18.71
CA LYS A 266 -20.37 1.11 -19.29
C LYS A 266 -19.05 1.56 -18.63
N GLY A 267 -18.74 1.05 -17.43
CA GLY A 267 -17.50 1.34 -16.70
C GLY A 267 -16.31 0.48 -17.09
N ILE A 268 -16.49 -0.61 -17.87
CA ILE A 268 -15.44 -1.58 -18.17
C ILE A 268 -14.21 -0.90 -18.80
N ALA A 269 -14.39 -0.06 -19.82
CA ALA A 269 -13.27 0.61 -20.47
C ALA A 269 -12.50 1.55 -19.53
N ALA A 270 -13.18 2.24 -18.60
CA ALA A 270 -12.55 3.10 -17.61
C ALA A 270 -11.79 2.27 -16.55
N ALA A 271 -12.32 1.11 -16.15
CA ALA A 271 -11.65 0.18 -15.25
C ALA A 271 -10.40 -0.45 -15.90
N ASP A 272 -10.48 -0.87 -17.15
CA ASP A 272 -9.33 -1.34 -17.93
C ASP A 272 -8.24 -0.26 -18.01
N GLN A 273 -8.60 0.97 -18.32
CA GLN A 273 -7.68 2.10 -18.37
C GLN A 273 -7.01 2.35 -17.02
N TYR A 274 -7.78 2.32 -15.93
CA TYR A 274 -7.26 2.47 -14.57
C TYR A 274 -6.22 1.39 -14.27
N LEU A 275 -6.49 0.11 -14.52
CA LEU A 275 -5.57 -1.00 -14.25
C LEU A 275 -4.30 -0.92 -15.11
N ILE A 276 -4.41 -0.59 -16.39
CA ILE A 276 -3.28 -0.39 -17.29
C ILE A 276 -2.42 0.78 -16.80
N ASN A 277 -3.02 1.88 -16.39
CA ASN A 277 -2.31 3.03 -15.86
C ASN A 277 -1.62 2.71 -14.53
N LYS A 278 -2.25 1.92 -13.67
CA LYS A 278 -1.66 1.41 -12.44
C LYS A 278 -0.41 0.56 -12.72
N PHE A 279 -0.46 -0.29 -13.74
CA PHE A 279 0.71 -1.04 -14.20
C PHE A 279 1.83 -0.13 -14.70
N PHE A 280 1.50 0.92 -15.47
CA PHE A 280 2.48 1.88 -15.96
C PHE A 280 3.12 2.71 -14.84
N SER A 281 2.40 3.03 -13.77
CA SER A 281 2.96 3.72 -12.61
C SER A 281 4.11 2.92 -11.99
N TYR A 282 3.94 1.61 -11.86
CA TYR A 282 5.00 0.72 -11.38
C TYR A 282 6.18 0.65 -12.37
N SER A 283 5.91 0.45 -13.65
CA SER A 283 6.97 0.26 -14.65
C SER A 283 7.80 1.52 -14.91
N GLN A 284 7.24 2.71 -14.73
CA GLN A 284 7.88 3.99 -15.02
C GLN A 284 8.49 4.65 -13.78
N VAL A 285 7.80 4.61 -12.64
CA VAL A 285 8.17 5.33 -11.42
C VAL A 285 8.66 4.37 -10.35
N VAL A 286 7.79 3.52 -9.81
CA VAL A 286 8.14 2.67 -8.66
C VAL A 286 9.32 1.77 -8.97
N PHE A 287 9.35 1.13 -10.13
CA PHE A 287 10.44 0.26 -10.56
C PHE A 287 11.55 0.99 -11.36
N ASN A 288 11.71 2.29 -11.15
CA ASN A 288 12.85 2.99 -11.72
C ASN A 288 14.17 2.42 -11.14
N LYS A 289 15.16 2.19 -12.01
CA LYS A 289 16.42 1.52 -11.64
C LYS A 289 17.19 2.21 -10.50
N HIS A 290 17.13 3.53 -10.43
CA HIS A 290 17.80 4.31 -9.38
C HIS A 290 17.01 4.30 -8.07
N ILE A 291 15.69 4.32 -8.16
CA ILE A 291 14.81 4.31 -6.99
C ILE A 291 14.92 2.97 -6.26
N ILE A 292 14.73 1.85 -6.97
CA ILE A 292 14.76 0.51 -6.37
C ILE A 292 16.06 0.23 -5.62
N VAL A 293 17.21 0.55 -6.20
CA VAL A 293 18.49 0.30 -5.53
C VAL A 293 18.71 1.21 -4.34
N THR A 294 18.21 2.44 -4.40
CA THR A 294 18.30 3.39 -3.29
C THR A 294 17.38 2.97 -2.13
N GLU A 295 16.16 2.54 -2.44
CA GLU A 295 15.23 1.97 -1.44
C GLU A 295 15.80 0.70 -0.82
N TRP A 296 16.38 -0.18 -1.62
CA TRP A 296 17.06 -1.37 -1.13
C TRP A 296 18.22 -1.02 -0.17
N MET A 297 19.07 -0.03 -0.48
CA MET A 297 20.12 0.42 0.44
C MET A 297 19.54 0.92 1.77
N ALA A 298 18.47 1.71 1.72
CA ALA A 298 17.80 2.22 2.92
C ALA A 298 17.23 1.08 3.77
N GLU A 299 16.57 0.12 3.12
CA GLU A 299 16.05 -1.09 3.77
C GLU A 299 17.15 -1.91 4.46
N GLN A 300 18.31 -2.13 3.78
CA GLN A 300 19.43 -2.84 4.39
C GLN A 300 19.94 -2.14 5.66
N ILE A 301 19.97 -0.80 5.68
CA ILE A 301 20.38 -0.03 6.85
C ILE A 301 19.34 -0.17 7.97
N VAL A 302 18.05 -0.07 7.68
CA VAL A 302 16.99 -0.24 8.70
C VAL A 302 17.05 -1.65 9.29
N ASN A 303 17.20 -2.68 8.46
CA ASN A 303 17.39 -4.06 8.91
C ASN A 303 18.61 -4.20 9.84
N TRP A 304 19.73 -3.55 9.48
CA TRP A 304 20.93 -3.57 10.33
C TRP A 304 20.69 -2.83 11.65
N MET A 305 20.05 -1.65 11.64
CA MET A 305 19.72 -0.91 12.85
C MET A 305 18.83 -1.72 13.81
N GLN A 306 17.83 -2.41 13.28
CA GLN A 306 16.94 -3.26 14.08
C GLN A 306 17.67 -4.48 14.66
N LYS A 307 18.48 -5.18 13.84
CA LYS A 307 19.27 -6.33 14.30
C LYS A 307 20.21 -5.99 15.45
N ASN A 308 20.75 -4.78 15.46
CA ASN A 308 21.68 -4.30 16.46
C ASN A 308 21.00 -3.50 17.59
N ASN A 309 19.67 -3.43 17.59
CA ASN A 309 18.87 -2.62 18.52
C ASN A 309 19.40 -1.18 18.63
N ALA A 310 19.66 -0.55 17.48
CA ALA A 310 20.35 0.71 17.39
C ALA A 310 19.58 1.70 16.52
N PHE A 311 19.39 2.93 16.99
CA PHE A 311 18.86 4.10 16.29
C PHE A 311 17.44 3.96 15.71
N PHE A 312 16.93 2.76 15.47
CA PHE A 312 15.61 2.54 14.89
C PHE A 312 14.75 1.68 15.84
N PRO A 313 13.47 2.04 16.09
CA PRO A 313 12.64 1.34 17.05
C PRO A 313 12.36 -0.10 16.63
N LEU A 314 12.26 -1.00 17.59
CA LEU A 314 11.71 -2.34 17.37
C LEU A 314 10.17 -2.27 17.29
N CYS A 315 9.55 -3.31 16.77
CA CYS A 315 8.10 -3.43 16.68
C CYS A 315 7.40 -3.18 18.04
N MET A 316 7.93 -3.78 19.11
CA MET A 316 7.44 -3.59 20.48
C MET A 316 7.57 -2.14 20.97
N ASP A 317 8.60 -1.42 20.55
CA ASP A 317 8.78 -0.01 20.88
C ASP A 317 7.74 0.85 20.21
N LEU A 318 7.48 0.62 18.91
CA LEU A 318 6.45 1.32 18.15
C LEU A 318 5.06 1.09 18.75
N GLU A 319 4.72 -0.15 19.05
CA GLU A 319 3.46 -0.48 19.71
C GLU A 319 3.29 0.26 21.03
N LYS A 320 4.35 0.30 21.85
CA LYS A 320 4.36 1.06 23.10
C LYS A 320 4.23 2.57 22.86
N TRP A 321 4.90 3.12 21.85
CA TRP A 321 4.80 4.55 21.52
C TRP A 321 3.40 4.93 21.08
N VAL A 322 2.75 4.09 20.30
CA VAL A 322 1.39 4.32 19.79
C VAL A 322 0.33 4.19 20.89
N LYS A 323 0.46 3.18 21.77
CA LYS A 323 -0.53 2.89 22.80
C LYS A 323 -0.35 3.67 24.11
N SER A 324 0.79 4.31 24.34
CA SER A 324 1.06 5.07 25.57
C SER A 324 1.08 6.57 25.33
N GLN A 325 0.60 7.33 26.32
CA GLN A 325 0.65 8.79 26.27
C GLN A 325 2.08 9.32 26.36
N GLU A 326 2.97 8.63 27.09
CA GLU A 326 4.41 8.95 27.22
C GLU A 326 5.20 8.65 25.94
N GLY A 327 4.76 7.70 25.13
CA GLY A 327 5.39 7.34 23.86
C GLY A 327 5.00 8.24 22.70
N SER A 328 3.93 9.05 22.83
CA SER A 328 3.37 9.83 21.73
C SER A 328 4.38 10.79 21.10
N ASP A 329 5.20 11.47 21.90
CA ASP A 329 6.21 12.41 21.39
C ASP A 329 7.27 11.71 20.52
N LYS A 330 7.66 10.47 20.88
CA LYS A 330 8.59 9.66 20.09
C LYS A 330 7.96 9.25 18.76
N TYR A 331 6.69 8.86 18.80
CA TYR A 331 5.97 8.51 17.57
C TYR A 331 5.74 9.73 16.66
N LEU A 332 5.47 10.91 17.22
CA LEU A 332 5.36 12.16 16.46
C LEU A 332 6.66 12.54 15.76
N ALA A 333 7.81 12.23 16.36
CA ALA A 333 9.12 12.45 15.76
C ALA A 333 9.49 11.38 14.70
N PHE A 334 8.76 10.25 14.64
CA PHE A 334 9.03 9.14 13.73
C PHE A 334 8.53 9.46 12.30
N THR A 335 9.27 10.32 11.61
CA THR A 335 9.02 10.88 10.26
C THR A 335 10.24 10.64 9.36
N ASP A 336 10.19 11.09 8.10
CA ASP A 336 11.34 10.98 7.18
C ASP A 336 12.61 11.57 7.78
N ASN A 337 12.49 12.68 8.51
CA ASN A 337 13.65 13.30 9.20
C ASN A 337 14.26 12.38 10.27
N PHE A 338 13.46 11.52 10.91
CA PHE A 338 13.98 10.54 11.85
C PHE A 338 14.95 9.56 11.17
N PHE A 339 14.58 9.06 9.98
CA PHE A 339 15.45 8.18 9.21
C PHE A 339 16.75 8.89 8.82
N TRP A 340 16.68 10.08 8.23
CA TRP A 340 17.88 10.83 7.81
C TRP A 340 18.79 11.16 8.98
N SER A 341 18.24 11.55 10.12
CA SER A 341 19.01 11.80 11.35
C SER A 341 19.67 10.53 11.90
N SER A 342 19.01 9.37 11.74
CA SER A 342 19.58 8.10 12.16
C SER A 342 20.81 7.73 11.33
N LEU A 343 20.81 7.99 10.01
CA LEU A 343 21.97 7.78 9.15
C LEU A 343 23.17 8.66 9.59
N GLN A 344 22.92 9.93 9.91
CA GLN A 344 23.95 10.85 10.38
C GLN A 344 24.51 10.36 11.73
N ASN A 345 23.65 9.93 12.64
CA ASN A 345 24.07 9.40 13.95
C ASN A 345 24.97 8.15 13.82
N ILE A 346 24.72 7.28 12.84
CA ILE A 346 25.59 6.12 12.57
C ILE A 346 26.98 6.60 12.17
N LEU A 347 27.11 7.64 11.34
CA LEU A 347 28.39 8.15 10.89
C LEU A 347 29.17 8.88 11.98
N ASP A 348 28.46 9.64 12.84
CA ASP A 348 29.05 10.45 13.90
C ASP A 348 29.41 9.64 15.15
N ASN A 349 28.64 8.60 15.45
CA ASN A 349 28.77 7.78 16.66
C ASN A 349 28.83 6.28 16.28
N PRO A 350 29.93 5.81 15.69
CA PRO A 350 30.04 4.42 15.29
C PRO A 350 29.84 3.47 16.48
N LEU A 351 28.95 2.50 16.35
CA LEU A 351 28.62 1.51 17.36
C LEU A 351 29.71 0.43 17.48
N ARG A 352 30.95 0.82 17.81
CA ARG A 352 32.16 -0.02 17.92
C ARG A 352 32.82 -0.34 16.56
N ASP A 353 34.02 -0.87 16.61
CA ASP A 353 34.85 -1.29 15.45
C ASP A 353 34.26 -2.45 14.61
N THR A 354 33.05 -2.87 14.91
CA THR A 354 32.34 -4.04 14.31
C THR A 354 31.28 -3.67 13.29
N GLU A 355 31.14 -2.37 12.93
CA GLU A 355 30.16 -2.02 11.91
C GLU A 355 30.61 -2.53 10.53
N PRO A 356 29.75 -3.25 9.79
CA PRO A 356 30.07 -3.66 8.43
C PRO A 356 30.37 -2.44 7.54
N ASN A 357 31.39 -2.54 6.69
CA ASN A 357 31.80 -1.45 5.80
C ASN A 357 30.65 -0.93 4.91
N PHE A 358 29.72 -1.81 4.53
CA PHE A 358 28.59 -1.43 3.70
C PHE A 358 27.66 -0.43 4.40
N VAL A 359 27.46 -0.50 5.71
CA VAL A 359 26.56 0.39 6.48
C VAL A 359 27.02 1.83 6.34
N LYS A 360 28.30 2.11 6.61
CA LYS A 360 28.86 3.46 6.47
C LYS A 360 28.84 3.96 5.03
N SER A 361 29.14 3.06 4.09
CA SER A 361 29.08 3.38 2.67
C SER A 361 27.66 3.75 2.21
N PHE A 362 26.66 2.94 2.57
CA PHE A 362 25.26 3.20 2.22
C PHE A 362 24.73 4.47 2.90
N CYS A 363 25.06 4.70 4.19
CA CYS A 363 24.71 5.95 4.88
C CYS A 363 25.25 7.17 4.14
N ARG A 364 26.54 7.17 3.73
CA ARG A 364 27.13 8.29 2.96
C ARG A 364 26.47 8.45 1.60
N LYS A 365 26.22 7.35 0.87
CA LYS A 365 25.55 7.39 -0.43
C LYS A 365 24.16 8.00 -0.32
N LEU A 366 23.35 7.54 0.64
CA LEU A 366 22.00 8.07 0.86
C LEU A 366 22.04 9.55 1.27
N LEU A 367 22.90 9.96 2.22
CA LEU A 367 23.01 11.36 2.64
C LEU A 367 23.54 12.29 1.53
N ASN A 368 24.34 11.75 0.61
CA ASN A 368 24.85 12.49 -0.55
C ASN A 368 23.96 12.37 -1.80
N HIS A 369 22.77 11.76 -1.68
CA HIS A 369 21.84 11.50 -2.78
C HIS A 369 22.50 10.74 -3.95
N THR A 370 23.31 9.74 -3.62
CA THR A 370 23.97 8.87 -4.61
C THR A 370 23.51 7.43 -4.44
N ASP A 371 23.38 6.73 -5.55
CA ASP A 371 23.02 5.32 -5.59
C ASP A 371 24.22 4.41 -5.89
N LEU A 372 23.98 3.11 -5.99
CA LEU A 372 24.94 2.16 -6.51
C LEU A 372 25.00 2.25 -8.03
N GLN A 373 26.19 2.01 -8.57
CA GLN A 373 26.40 2.06 -10.01
C GLN A 373 25.63 0.92 -10.71
N PHE A 374 24.71 1.30 -11.59
CA PHE A 374 24.01 0.35 -12.44
C PHE A 374 24.97 -0.27 -13.47
N GLU A 375 25.02 -1.59 -13.52
CA GLU A 375 25.82 -2.30 -14.52
C GLU A 375 25.20 -2.12 -15.91
N LYS A 376 25.94 -1.51 -16.82
CA LYS A 376 25.44 -1.26 -18.18
C LYS A 376 25.04 -2.55 -18.87
N ASN A 377 23.88 -2.53 -19.53
CA ASN A 377 23.31 -3.68 -20.25
C ASN A 377 23.01 -4.89 -19.35
N SER A 378 22.74 -4.67 -18.06
CA SER A 378 22.34 -5.73 -17.13
C SER A 378 20.83 -5.82 -16.90
N GLU A 379 20.05 -4.94 -17.50
CA GLU A 379 18.59 -4.99 -17.39
C GLU A 379 18.02 -6.07 -18.30
N VAL A 380 17.18 -6.92 -17.68
CA VAL A 380 16.27 -7.80 -18.41
C VAL A 380 14.85 -7.39 -18.02
N LYS A 381 14.03 -7.08 -19.02
CA LYS A 381 12.64 -6.70 -18.85
C LYS A 381 11.76 -7.59 -19.72
N VAL A 382 10.85 -8.30 -19.07
CA VAL A 382 9.89 -9.20 -19.73
C VAL A 382 8.49 -8.86 -19.27
N VAL A 383 7.52 -8.88 -20.16
CA VAL A 383 6.09 -8.84 -19.83
C VAL A 383 5.48 -10.10 -20.43
N SER A 384 5.12 -11.05 -19.59
CA SER A 384 4.54 -12.34 -20.01
C SER A 384 3.82 -13.02 -18.86
N ASN A 385 2.85 -13.86 -19.18
CA ASN A 385 2.24 -14.81 -18.25
C ASN A 385 2.83 -16.22 -18.40
N ASP A 386 3.66 -16.45 -19.40
CA ASP A 386 4.35 -17.73 -19.66
C ASP A 386 5.66 -17.80 -18.87
N ILE A 387 5.66 -18.62 -17.82
CA ILE A 387 6.84 -18.84 -16.97
C ILE A 387 8.02 -19.40 -17.77
N ASP A 388 7.77 -20.23 -18.78
CA ASP A 388 8.84 -20.81 -19.59
C ASP A 388 9.43 -19.77 -20.56
N GLU A 389 8.62 -18.82 -21.05
CA GLU A 389 9.12 -17.67 -21.79
C GLU A 389 9.99 -16.79 -20.90
N ILE A 390 9.51 -16.45 -19.70
CA ILE A 390 10.27 -15.63 -18.73
C ILE A 390 11.60 -16.32 -18.38
N LYS A 391 11.59 -17.64 -18.11
CA LYS A 391 12.81 -18.43 -17.88
C LYS A 391 13.79 -18.33 -19.05
N ARG A 392 13.30 -18.52 -20.28
CA ARG A 392 14.13 -18.45 -21.50
C ARG A 392 14.78 -17.07 -21.65
N GLU A 393 14.01 -16.01 -21.50
CA GLU A 393 14.51 -14.63 -21.61
C GLU A 393 15.55 -14.32 -20.52
N LEU A 394 15.29 -14.71 -19.28
CA LEU A 394 16.25 -14.54 -18.17
C LEU A 394 17.52 -15.36 -18.42
N GLN A 395 17.43 -16.65 -18.74
CA GLN A 395 18.58 -17.55 -18.94
C GLN A 395 19.43 -17.19 -20.16
N ASN A 396 18.79 -16.69 -21.23
CA ASN A 396 19.49 -16.27 -22.42
C ASN A 396 20.20 -14.92 -22.26
N SER A 397 19.80 -14.14 -21.24
CA SER A 397 20.42 -12.83 -20.99
C SER A 397 21.88 -12.97 -20.60
N ASN A 398 22.70 -12.01 -21.06
CA ASN A 398 24.08 -11.90 -20.59
C ASN A 398 24.17 -11.65 -19.09
N THR A 399 23.15 -11.04 -18.52
CA THR A 399 23.00 -10.74 -17.10
C THR A 399 22.94 -12.01 -16.28
N TYR A 400 22.04 -12.92 -16.62
CA TYR A 400 21.87 -14.19 -15.92
C TYR A 400 23.15 -15.06 -16.00
N LYS A 401 23.75 -15.17 -17.17
CA LYS A 401 24.98 -15.94 -17.39
C LYS A 401 26.18 -15.44 -16.57
N LYS A 402 26.18 -14.15 -16.23
CA LYS A 402 27.23 -13.54 -15.42
C LYS A 402 26.95 -13.54 -13.91
N LEU A 403 25.72 -13.81 -13.47
CA LEU A 403 25.35 -13.79 -12.03
C LEU A 403 26.21 -14.73 -11.17
N GLU A 404 26.69 -15.84 -11.73
CA GLU A 404 27.56 -16.79 -11.01
C GLU A 404 28.97 -16.22 -10.72
N ASN A 405 29.37 -15.16 -11.42
CA ASN A 405 30.72 -14.57 -11.37
C ASN A 405 30.75 -13.13 -10.83
N TYR A 406 29.65 -12.65 -10.28
CA TYR A 406 29.52 -11.26 -9.79
C TYR A 406 29.95 -11.10 -8.33
N GLY A 407 31.20 -11.12 -7.97
CA GLY A 407 31.73 -10.97 -6.61
C GLY A 407 31.02 -9.91 -5.75
N SER A 408 31.30 -8.63 -5.93
CA SER A 408 30.73 -7.51 -5.14
C SER A 408 29.45 -6.90 -5.73
N LYS A 409 28.66 -7.65 -6.50
CA LYS A 409 27.46 -7.14 -7.19
C LYS A 409 26.18 -7.67 -6.58
N VAL A 410 25.11 -6.84 -6.56
CA VAL A 410 23.77 -7.24 -6.18
C VAL A 410 22.87 -7.31 -7.42
N ALA A 411 22.08 -8.36 -7.51
CA ALA A 411 21.01 -8.48 -8.49
C ALA A 411 19.66 -8.23 -7.81
N LEU A 412 18.94 -7.21 -8.26
CA LEU A 412 17.59 -6.92 -7.80
C LEU A 412 16.57 -7.43 -8.82
N PHE A 413 15.62 -8.17 -8.31
CA PHE A 413 14.56 -8.80 -9.08
C PHE A 413 13.20 -8.26 -8.63
N ASN A 414 12.42 -7.74 -9.56
CA ASN A 414 11.13 -7.15 -9.28
C ASN A 414 10.07 -7.77 -10.18
N VAL A 415 8.93 -8.12 -9.58
CA VAL A 415 7.77 -8.65 -10.29
C VAL A 415 6.53 -7.85 -9.95
N ARG A 416 5.73 -7.52 -10.94
CA ARG A 416 4.44 -6.89 -10.74
C ARG A 416 3.39 -7.52 -11.65
N PRO A 417 2.33 -8.13 -11.12
CA PRO A 417 1.20 -8.55 -11.93
C PRO A 417 0.49 -7.32 -12.53
N MET A 418 -0.09 -7.50 -13.70
CA MET A 418 -0.90 -6.47 -14.38
C MET A 418 -2.07 -6.05 -13.48
N SER A 419 -2.68 -7.01 -12.79
CA SER A 419 -3.86 -6.84 -11.98
C SER A 419 -3.90 -7.90 -10.88
N LYS A 420 -4.68 -7.66 -9.83
CA LYS A 420 -5.05 -8.69 -8.83
C LYS A 420 -6.17 -9.60 -9.38
N GLN A 421 -6.73 -9.28 -10.54
CA GLN A 421 -7.78 -10.08 -11.17
C GLN A 421 -7.29 -11.49 -11.46
N MET A 422 -8.12 -12.46 -11.17
CA MET A 422 -7.88 -13.87 -11.49
C MET A 422 -9.22 -14.51 -11.84
N LYS A 423 -9.26 -15.28 -12.91
CA LYS A 423 -10.47 -16.03 -13.25
C LYS A 423 -10.83 -16.96 -12.11
N GLN A 424 -12.12 -17.08 -11.80
CA GLN A 424 -12.61 -17.89 -10.69
C GLN A 424 -12.08 -19.32 -10.76
N LYS A 425 -12.04 -19.91 -11.97
CA LYS A 425 -11.51 -21.26 -12.19
C LYS A 425 -10.03 -21.39 -11.79
N ASP A 426 -9.19 -20.42 -12.18
CA ASP A 426 -7.75 -20.46 -11.91
C ASP A 426 -7.47 -20.28 -10.43
N PHE A 427 -8.27 -19.44 -9.78
CA PHE A 427 -8.23 -19.24 -8.33
C PHE A 427 -8.61 -20.54 -7.58
N ASP A 428 -9.70 -21.19 -7.98
CA ASP A 428 -10.14 -22.45 -7.38
C ASP A 428 -9.08 -23.56 -7.52
N GLU A 429 -8.43 -23.64 -8.70
CA GLU A 429 -7.34 -24.60 -8.94
C GLU A 429 -6.09 -24.31 -8.08
N GLN A 430 -5.76 -23.03 -7.85
CA GLN A 430 -4.65 -22.66 -6.97
C GLN A 430 -4.95 -22.97 -5.51
N LEU A 431 -6.14 -22.62 -5.04
CA LEU A 431 -6.56 -22.96 -3.68
C LEU A 431 -6.52 -24.46 -3.42
N GLN A 432 -7.03 -25.26 -4.35
CA GLN A 432 -7.00 -26.71 -4.19
C GLN A 432 -5.56 -27.25 -4.09
N LYS A 433 -4.64 -26.72 -4.90
CA LYS A 433 -3.22 -27.09 -4.82
C LYS A 433 -2.59 -26.71 -3.47
N LEU A 434 -2.96 -25.56 -2.88
CA LEU A 434 -2.47 -25.13 -1.56
C LEU A 434 -2.99 -26.04 -0.46
N VAL A 435 -4.27 -26.38 -0.49
CA VAL A 435 -4.87 -27.36 0.45
C VAL A 435 -4.21 -28.72 0.33
N ASP A 436 -4.04 -29.24 -0.90
CA ASP A 436 -3.42 -30.53 -1.15
C ASP A 436 -1.94 -30.57 -0.70
N ALA A 437 -1.24 -29.44 -0.74
CA ALA A 437 0.14 -29.31 -0.30
C ALA A 437 0.29 -29.09 1.22
N GLY A 438 -0.79 -28.89 1.96
CA GLY A 438 -0.79 -28.56 3.38
C GLY A 438 -0.14 -27.20 3.70
N ASN A 439 -0.01 -26.33 2.70
CA ASN A 439 0.60 -25.01 2.78
C ASN A 439 -0.47 -23.93 2.54
N ALA A 440 -0.92 -23.29 3.58
CA ALA A 440 -1.66 -22.03 3.43
C ALA A 440 -0.70 -20.88 3.11
N HIS A 441 -1.13 -19.94 2.27
CA HIS A 441 -0.38 -18.70 2.04
C HIS A 441 -0.26 -17.91 3.35
N PRO A 442 0.84 -17.19 3.65
CA PRO A 442 0.97 -16.41 4.90
C PRO A 442 -0.15 -15.38 5.13
N GLU A 443 -0.77 -14.88 4.06
CA GLU A 443 -1.94 -14.00 4.12
C GLU A 443 -3.25 -14.76 4.42
N ASP A 444 -3.25 -16.07 4.21
CA ASP A 444 -4.38 -16.97 4.40
C ASP A 444 -4.11 -17.93 5.59
N ALA A 445 -3.41 -17.45 6.62
CA ALA A 445 -2.90 -18.23 7.76
C ALA A 445 -3.98 -19.03 8.53
N ASP A 446 -5.25 -18.73 8.30
CA ASP A 446 -6.38 -19.41 8.94
C ASP A 446 -6.99 -20.52 8.09
N VAL A 447 -6.47 -20.76 6.86
CA VAL A 447 -7.01 -21.81 5.98
C VAL A 447 -6.26 -23.10 6.19
N THR A 448 -6.86 -23.98 6.97
CA THR A 448 -6.33 -25.31 7.28
C THR A 448 -7.16 -26.45 6.72
N THR A 449 -8.36 -26.17 6.22
CA THR A 449 -9.34 -27.20 5.85
C THR A 449 -10.09 -26.88 4.55
N GLU A 450 -10.68 -27.90 3.90
CA GLU A 450 -11.58 -27.71 2.75
C GLU A 450 -12.82 -26.84 3.10
N ASP A 451 -13.20 -26.77 4.37
CA ASP A 451 -14.35 -26.00 4.84
C ASP A 451 -14.11 -24.47 4.78
N ASP A 452 -12.83 -24.05 4.73
CA ASP A 452 -12.44 -22.62 4.65
C ASP A 452 -12.48 -22.07 3.21
N LEU A 453 -12.45 -22.95 2.20
CA LEU A 453 -12.43 -22.58 0.78
C LEU A 453 -13.55 -21.64 0.32
N PRO A 454 -14.84 -21.81 0.76
CA PRO A 454 -15.91 -20.90 0.35
C PRO A 454 -15.72 -19.47 0.86
N ALA A 455 -15.17 -19.30 2.07
CA ALA A 455 -14.90 -17.98 2.67
C ALA A 455 -13.78 -17.26 1.92
N LEU A 456 -12.70 -17.97 1.60
CA LEU A 456 -11.59 -17.44 0.80
C LEU A 456 -12.00 -17.05 -0.61
N ARG A 457 -12.83 -17.89 -1.26
CA ARG A 457 -13.39 -17.53 -2.57
C ARG A 457 -14.21 -16.24 -2.50
N ALA A 458 -15.03 -16.10 -1.46
CA ALA A 458 -15.82 -14.90 -1.25
C ALA A 458 -14.94 -13.68 -1.01
N ARG A 459 -13.89 -13.80 -0.19
CA ARG A 459 -12.93 -12.73 0.09
C ARG A 459 -12.23 -12.27 -1.18
N ARG A 460 -11.65 -13.18 -1.95
CA ARG A 460 -10.97 -12.85 -3.23
C ARG A 460 -11.93 -12.23 -4.26
N PHE A 461 -13.17 -12.71 -4.33
CA PHE A 461 -14.17 -12.10 -5.19
C PHE A 461 -14.45 -10.64 -4.79
N MET A 462 -14.45 -10.33 -3.49
CA MET A 462 -14.64 -8.97 -2.99
C MET A 462 -13.40 -8.06 -3.23
N GLU A 463 -12.21 -8.62 -3.32
CA GLU A 463 -10.98 -7.86 -3.60
C GLU A 463 -10.84 -7.46 -5.07
N CYS A 464 -11.49 -8.18 -6.00
CA CYS A 464 -11.41 -7.95 -7.43
C CYS A 464 -12.48 -6.96 -7.93
N ILE A 465 -12.26 -6.40 -9.13
CA ILE A 465 -13.28 -5.57 -9.80
C ILE A 465 -14.38 -6.48 -10.34
N CYS A 466 -15.61 -6.27 -9.88
CA CYS A 466 -16.80 -7.00 -10.30
C CYS A 466 -17.62 -6.19 -11.28
N VAL A 467 -18.18 -6.86 -12.28
CA VAL A 467 -19.11 -6.29 -13.27
C VAL A 467 -20.52 -6.81 -12.96
N LYS A 468 -21.47 -5.88 -12.82
CA LYS A 468 -22.91 -6.17 -12.68
C LYS A 468 -23.61 -5.88 -13.99
N ASP A 469 -24.07 -6.91 -14.69
CA ASP A 469 -24.80 -6.82 -15.96
C ASP A 469 -26.22 -7.36 -15.77
N GLY A 470 -27.16 -6.49 -15.48
CA GLY A 470 -28.51 -6.86 -15.02
C GLY A 470 -28.46 -7.64 -13.72
N GLU A 471 -28.96 -8.88 -13.76
CA GLU A 471 -28.92 -9.83 -12.60
C GLU A 471 -27.61 -10.62 -12.54
N LYS A 472 -26.73 -10.52 -13.53
CA LYS A 472 -25.49 -11.28 -13.59
C LYS A 472 -24.35 -10.50 -12.94
N LEU A 473 -23.61 -11.22 -12.09
CA LEU A 473 -22.38 -10.73 -11.47
C LEU A 473 -21.21 -11.60 -11.93
N HIS A 474 -20.12 -10.98 -12.36
CA HIS A 474 -18.90 -11.67 -12.76
C HIS A 474 -17.67 -10.78 -12.57
N LEU A 475 -16.48 -11.36 -12.61
CA LEU A 475 -15.25 -10.61 -12.50
C LEU A 475 -14.93 -9.88 -13.82
N LEU A 476 -14.25 -8.73 -13.72
CA LEU A 476 -13.83 -7.96 -14.88
C LEU A 476 -13.03 -8.80 -15.88
N CYS A 477 -12.14 -9.68 -15.41
CA CYS A 477 -11.32 -10.56 -16.24
C CYS A 477 -12.13 -11.68 -16.95
N ASP A 478 -13.38 -11.91 -16.55
CA ASP A 478 -14.28 -12.86 -17.24
C ASP A 478 -15.15 -12.19 -18.29
N ASP A 479 -15.20 -10.83 -18.31
CA ASP A 479 -16.01 -10.09 -19.27
C ASP A 479 -15.35 -10.05 -20.66
N SER A 480 -16.10 -10.40 -21.68
CA SER A 480 -15.60 -10.43 -23.06
C SER A 480 -15.29 -9.05 -23.65
N ARG A 481 -15.76 -7.99 -23.01
CA ARG A 481 -15.55 -6.58 -23.42
C ARG A 481 -14.30 -5.98 -22.76
N SER A 482 -13.74 -6.62 -21.72
CA SER A 482 -12.58 -6.14 -20.98
C SER A 482 -11.27 -6.61 -21.59
N LEU A 483 -10.26 -5.74 -21.61
CA LEU A 483 -8.87 -6.09 -21.93
C LEU A 483 -8.26 -7.00 -20.86
N MET A 484 -8.73 -6.92 -19.62
CA MET A 484 -8.25 -7.79 -18.54
C MET A 484 -8.56 -9.25 -18.80
N ARG A 485 -9.49 -9.59 -19.68
CA ARG A 485 -9.71 -10.97 -20.11
C ARG A 485 -8.45 -11.67 -20.64
N THR A 486 -7.56 -10.90 -21.27
CA THR A 486 -6.28 -11.39 -21.81
C THR A 486 -5.09 -10.98 -20.98
N LEU A 487 -5.15 -9.84 -20.29
CA LEU A 487 -4.01 -9.25 -19.61
C LEU A 487 -3.92 -9.58 -18.11
N TYR A 488 -4.96 -10.17 -17.51
CA TYR A 488 -5.04 -10.35 -16.04
C TYR A 488 -3.86 -11.11 -15.45
N ASN A 489 -3.29 -12.06 -16.18
CA ASN A 489 -2.15 -12.89 -15.74
C ASN A 489 -0.79 -12.35 -16.16
N GLU A 490 -0.74 -11.28 -16.97
CA GLU A 490 0.53 -10.71 -17.41
C GLU A 490 1.31 -10.15 -16.20
N LYS A 491 2.60 -10.42 -16.16
CA LYS A 491 3.52 -9.94 -15.13
C LYS A 491 4.65 -9.17 -15.76
N LEU A 492 4.93 -7.97 -15.21
CA LEU A 492 6.19 -7.28 -15.49
C LEU A 492 7.28 -7.93 -14.62
N VAL A 493 8.31 -8.42 -15.27
CA VAL A 493 9.49 -9.01 -14.62
C VAL A 493 10.72 -8.18 -14.98
N LEU A 494 11.45 -7.75 -13.97
CA LEU A 494 12.65 -6.94 -14.11
C LEU A 494 13.79 -7.59 -13.32
N LEU A 495 14.93 -7.79 -13.97
CA LEU A 495 16.19 -8.18 -13.34
C LEU A 495 17.23 -7.09 -13.63
N ARG A 496 17.89 -6.58 -12.61
CA ARG A 496 18.92 -5.55 -12.73
C ARG A 496 20.09 -5.83 -11.81
N VAL A 497 21.30 -5.54 -12.27
CA VAL A 497 22.53 -5.74 -11.49
C VAL A 497 23.20 -4.40 -11.19
N TYR A 498 23.67 -4.27 -9.95
CA TYR A 498 24.33 -3.08 -9.43
C TYR A 498 25.68 -3.46 -8.82
N ASP A 499 26.66 -2.57 -8.94
CA ASP A 499 27.96 -2.72 -8.32
C ASP A 499 27.93 -2.21 -6.88
N CYS A 500 28.19 -3.10 -5.93
CA CYS A 500 28.25 -2.83 -4.49
C CYS A 500 29.70 -2.65 -4.00
N ASP A 501 30.69 -2.38 -4.88
CA ASP A 501 32.08 -2.26 -4.45
C ASP A 501 32.24 -1.18 -3.37
N VAL A 502 32.32 -1.64 -2.13
CA VAL A 502 32.44 -0.84 -0.90
C VAL A 502 33.89 -0.43 -0.65
N LYS A 503 34.85 -0.98 -1.44
CA LYS A 503 36.28 -0.78 -1.20
C LYS A 503 36.79 0.58 -1.68
N ASN A 504 36.03 1.29 -2.51
CA ASN A 504 36.44 2.55 -3.13
C ASN A 504 35.66 3.78 -2.62
N THR A 505 34.91 3.68 -1.53
CA THR A 505 34.20 4.79 -0.88
C THR A 505 34.64 4.93 0.56
#